data_bf7efbe6598d442cf1a5c5d0defefa74
#
_entry.id   bf7efbe6598d442cf1a5c5d0defefa74
#
_cell.length_a   1.000
_cell.length_b   1.000
_cell.length_c   1.000
_cell.angle_alpha   90.00
_cell.angle_beta   90.00
_cell.angle_gamma   90.00
#
_symmetry.space_group_name_H-M   'P 1'
#
loop_
_entity.id
_entity.type
_entity.pdbx_description
1 polymer ?
#
loop_
_entity_poly.entity_id
_entity_poly.type
_entity_poly.pdbx_seq_one_letter_code
_entity_poly.pdbx_strand_id
1 'polypeptide(L)'
;MTIRNRHIKLGDVAEVRSGLVLARKLSRGISGLRYKLLTLRSIHPNGYVDANQLDVFHAAEDLQLCYLSQVGDVIIRLSAPYTAVFVDESTAGMVVSSNFVIIRADRNELLPEYLFWLLNTPKVKRSIYENATGNMLGAIKAKYFSGFELPVLPLAKQQQIADINALALKEAKLLRNLAEQKERYYSFMIDRIQKN
;
A
#
# COMPACT_ATOMS: atom_id res chain seq x y z
N MET A 1 -13.97 17.32 -27.14
CA MET A 1 -14.91 16.93 -26.06
C MET A 1 -14.19 17.02 -24.73
N THR A 2 -14.52 18.01 -23.90
CA THR A 2 -13.93 18.19 -22.56
C THR A 2 -14.54 17.13 -21.65
N ILE A 3 -13.75 16.12 -21.30
CA ILE A 3 -14.18 15.08 -20.37
C ILE A 3 -14.24 15.75 -19.00
N ARG A 4 -15.45 16.02 -18.49
CA ARG A 4 -15.64 16.46 -17.11
C ARG A 4 -15.20 15.33 -16.19
N ASN A 5 -14.10 15.54 -15.47
CA ASN A 5 -13.71 14.66 -14.37
C ASN A 5 -14.83 14.71 -13.32
N ARG A 6 -15.49 13.58 -13.07
CA ARG A 6 -16.46 13.46 -11.99
C ARG A 6 -15.67 13.36 -10.68
N HIS A 7 -15.90 14.28 -9.76
CA HIS A 7 -15.37 14.17 -8.39
C HIS A 7 -16.39 13.39 -7.56
N ILE A 8 -15.93 12.35 -6.89
CA ILE A 8 -16.75 11.51 -6.03
C ILE A 8 -16.02 11.27 -4.70
N LYS A 9 -16.76 11.02 -3.65
CA LYS A 9 -16.18 10.59 -2.37
C LYS A 9 -15.75 9.13 -2.48
N LEU A 10 -14.56 8.83 -1.98
CA LEU A 10 -14.03 7.47 -2.04
C LEU A 10 -14.97 6.44 -1.38
N GLY A 11 -15.64 6.83 -0.29
CA GLY A 11 -16.60 5.96 0.40
C GLY A 11 -17.88 5.63 -0.40
N ASP A 12 -18.17 6.35 -1.49
CA ASP A 12 -19.31 6.08 -2.37
C ASP A 12 -19.00 4.94 -3.38
N VAL A 13 -17.70 4.66 -3.62
CA VAL A 13 -17.23 3.69 -4.63
C VAL A 13 -16.22 2.69 -4.10
N ALA A 14 -15.98 2.71 -2.79
CA ALA A 14 -15.08 1.78 -2.12
C ALA A 14 -15.49 1.54 -0.67
N GLU A 15 -15.29 0.33 -0.19
CA GLU A 15 -15.30 0.05 1.23
C GLU A 15 -13.98 0.53 1.85
N VAL A 16 -14.08 1.41 2.86
CA VAL A 16 -12.92 2.01 3.54
C VAL A 16 -12.94 1.63 5.01
N ARG A 17 -11.93 0.93 5.48
CA ARG A 17 -11.86 0.48 6.88
C ARG A 17 -10.46 0.57 7.49
N SER A 18 -10.39 0.74 8.81
CA SER A 18 -9.14 0.59 9.56
C SER A 18 -8.72 -0.87 9.65
N GLY A 19 -7.42 -1.11 9.64
CA GLY A 19 -6.88 -2.41 9.99
C GLY A 19 -7.11 -2.77 11.47
N LEU A 20 -6.61 -3.93 11.86
CA LEU A 20 -6.78 -4.55 13.16
C LEU A 20 -5.99 -3.81 14.26
N VAL A 21 -6.62 -3.56 15.40
CA VAL A 21 -5.92 -3.22 16.64
C VAL A 21 -5.31 -4.50 17.21
N LEU A 22 -4.02 -4.70 16.94
CA LEU A 22 -3.32 -5.98 17.19
C LEU A 22 -3.46 -6.50 18.63
N ALA A 23 -3.39 -5.61 19.62
CA ALA A 23 -3.49 -5.96 21.04
C ALA A 23 -4.80 -6.70 21.40
N ARG A 24 -5.88 -6.52 20.62
CA ARG A 24 -7.18 -7.16 20.87
C ARG A 24 -7.22 -8.63 20.48
N LYS A 25 -6.32 -9.07 19.61
CA LYS A 25 -6.31 -10.43 19.01
C LYS A 25 -4.97 -11.12 19.20
N LEU A 26 -4.06 -10.54 19.97
CA LEU A 26 -2.75 -11.12 20.23
C LEU A 26 -2.87 -12.36 21.13
N SER A 27 -2.26 -13.46 20.72
CA SER A 27 -2.11 -14.65 21.57
C SER A 27 -1.18 -14.35 22.75
N ARG A 28 -1.52 -14.86 23.94
CA ARG A 28 -0.67 -14.75 25.13
C ARG A 28 0.51 -15.74 25.13
N GLY A 29 0.67 -16.54 24.08
CA GLY A 29 1.74 -17.54 23.93
C GLY A 29 2.09 -17.79 22.47
N ILE A 30 3.09 -18.66 22.23
CA ILE A 30 3.57 -19.01 20.89
C ILE A 30 2.58 -19.94 20.14
N SER A 31 1.57 -20.46 20.84
CA SER A 31 0.58 -21.43 20.32
C SER A 31 -0.54 -20.82 19.47
N GLY A 32 -0.50 -19.51 19.17
CA GLY A 32 -1.51 -18.82 18.36
C GLY A 32 -1.40 -19.13 16.87
N LEU A 33 -2.48 -18.86 16.14
CA LEU A 33 -2.52 -18.94 14.68
C LEU A 33 -1.55 -17.95 14.05
N ARG A 34 -0.71 -18.43 13.15
CA ARG A 34 0.39 -17.65 12.58
C ARG A 34 -0.03 -16.95 11.29
N TYR A 35 0.12 -15.64 11.25
CA TYR A 35 -0.12 -14.79 10.10
C TYR A 35 1.12 -13.95 9.75
N LYS A 36 1.29 -13.59 8.46
CA LYS A 36 2.19 -12.51 8.06
C LYS A 36 1.56 -11.18 8.46
N LEU A 37 2.35 -10.26 8.99
CA LEU A 37 1.90 -8.94 9.46
C LEU A 37 2.49 -7.84 8.60
N LEU A 38 1.64 -7.04 7.99
CA LEU A 38 2.04 -5.81 7.33
C LEU A 38 2.39 -4.74 8.37
N THR A 39 3.62 -4.25 8.33
CA THR A 39 4.14 -3.22 9.24
C THR A 39 4.54 -1.96 8.47
N LEU A 40 4.78 -0.86 9.19
CA LEU A 40 5.21 0.39 8.55
C LEU A 40 6.55 0.24 7.82
N ARG A 41 7.46 -0.61 8.33
CA ARG A 41 8.77 -0.87 7.71
C ARG A 41 8.69 -1.75 6.47
N SER A 42 7.67 -2.60 6.36
CA SER A 42 7.48 -3.46 5.19
C SER A 42 6.90 -2.74 3.98
N ILE A 43 6.49 -1.47 4.14
CA ILE A 43 6.07 -0.65 3.00
C ILE A 43 7.25 0.18 2.49
N HIS A 44 7.73 -0.18 1.32
CA HIS A 44 8.77 0.57 0.64
C HIS A 44 8.23 1.92 0.14
N PRO A 45 9.00 3.03 0.20
CA PRO A 45 8.57 4.36 -0.26
C PRO A 45 8.04 4.40 -1.70
N ASN A 46 8.48 3.47 -2.54
CA ASN A 46 8.04 3.34 -3.94
C ASN A 46 6.71 2.59 -4.12
N GLY A 47 5.98 2.27 -3.04
CA GLY A 47 4.61 1.74 -3.12
C GLY A 47 4.53 0.21 -3.31
N TYR A 48 5.50 -0.55 -2.86
CA TYR A 48 5.41 -2.02 -2.83
C TYR A 48 5.68 -2.57 -1.42
N VAL A 49 5.26 -3.81 -1.19
CA VAL A 49 5.53 -4.51 0.07
C VAL A 49 6.87 -5.26 -0.05
N ASP A 50 7.79 -4.98 0.87
CA ASP A 50 9.02 -5.76 1.01
C ASP A 50 8.72 -6.99 1.89
N ALA A 51 8.68 -8.16 1.26
CA ALA A 51 8.38 -9.42 1.93
C ALA A 51 9.40 -9.78 3.03
N ASN A 52 10.65 -9.30 2.93
CA ASN A 52 11.70 -9.55 3.92
C ASN A 52 11.51 -8.71 5.20
N GLN A 53 10.66 -7.69 5.14
CA GLN A 53 10.35 -6.80 6.26
C GLN A 53 8.98 -7.06 6.89
N LEU A 54 8.31 -8.15 6.48
CA LEU A 54 7.08 -8.59 7.12
C LEU A 54 7.38 -9.21 8.48
N ASP A 55 6.54 -8.89 9.47
CA ASP A 55 6.58 -9.55 10.77
C ASP A 55 5.68 -10.79 10.80
N VAL A 56 5.77 -11.52 11.90
CA VAL A 56 4.86 -12.62 12.22
C VAL A 56 3.91 -12.16 13.32
N PHE A 57 2.62 -12.36 13.13
CA PHE A 57 1.59 -12.12 14.13
C PHE A 57 0.99 -13.46 14.58
N HIS A 58 0.96 -13.67 15.88
CA HIS A 58 0.32 -14.84 16.50
C HIS A 58 -1.05 -14.43 17.03
N ALA A 59 -2.11 -14.80 16.33
CA ALA A 59 -3.47 -14.51 16.74
C ALA A 59 -4.00 -15.55 17.73
N ALA A 60 -4.78 -15.11 18.71
CA ALA A 60 -5.43 -16.00 19.69
C ALA A 60 -6.55 -16.84 19.07
N GLU A 61 -7.11 -16.40 17.95
CA GLU A 61 -8.22 -17.02 17.22
C GLU A 61 -8.12 -16.71 15.73
N ASP A 62 -8.95 -17.33 14.90
CA ASP A 62 -9.03 -17.01 13.48
C ASP A 62 -9.45 -15.53 13.27
N LEU A 63 -8.72 -14.86 12.40
CA LEU A 63 -9.00 -13.47 12.08
C LEU A 63 -10.07 -13.36 11.00
N GLN A 64 -10.98 -12.41 11.19
CA GLN A 64 -11.97 -12.07 10.17
C GLN A 64 -11.28 -11.59 8.89
N LEU A 65 -11.79 -12.02 7.74
CA LEU A 65 -11.27 -11.68 6.42
C LEU A 65 -11.16 -10.16 6.18
N CYS A 66 -11.94 -9.38 6.90
CA CYS A 66 -11.90 -7.92 6.81
C CYS A 66 -10.59 -7.29 7.33
N TYR A 67 -9.82 -8.00 8.14
CA TYR A 67 -8.52 -7.57 8.65
C TYR A 67 -7.34 -8.17 7.86
N LEU A 68 -7.64 -9.08 6.93
CA LEU A 68 -6.66 -9.68 6.04
C LEU A 68 -6.66 -8.97 4.69
N SER A 69 -5.47 -8.74 4.15
CA SER A 69 -5.32 -8.20 2.80
C SER A 69 -5.90 -9.17 1.77
N GLN A 70 -6.65 -8.65 0.80
CA GLN A 70 -7.22 -9.42 -0.31
C GLN A 70 -6.69 -8.87 -1.62
N VAL A 71 -6.59 -9.72 -2.64
CA VAL A 71 -6.18 -9.29 -3.98
C VAL A 71 -7.09 -8.17 -4.47
N GLY A 72 -6.48 -7.08 -4.92
CA GLY A 72 -7.18 -5.87 -5.33
C GLY A 72 -7.38 -4.84 -4.22
N ASP A 73 -7.04 -5.13 -2.97
CA ASP A 73 -7.03 -4.09 -1.93
C ASP A 73 -5.96 -3.03 -2.22
N VAL A 74 -6.27 -1.80 -1.89
CA VAL A 74 -5.29 -0.71 -1.78
C VAL A 74 -5.13 -0.37 -0.31
N ILE A 75 -3.92 -0.55 0.22
CA ILE A 75 -3.64 -0.31 1.64
C ILE A 75 -2.78 0.94 1.75
N ILE A 76 -3.22 1.93 2.56
CA ILE A 76 -2.49 3.19 2.74
C ILE A 76 -2.10 3.39 4.20
N ARG A 77 -0.88 3.90 4.42
CA ARG A 77 -0.37 4.29 5.74
C ARG A 77 -1.13 5.50 6.28
N LEU A 78 -1.45 5.48 7.57
CA LEU A 78 -2.04 6.61 8.29
C LEU A 78 -1.01 7.66 8.76
N SER A 79 0.27 7.39 8.55
CA SER A 79 1.39 8.28 8.87
C SER A 79 2.23 8.60 7.64
N ALA A 80 2.93 9.74 7.67
CA ALA A 80 3.88 10.10 6.60
C ALA A 80 4.86 8.94 6.30
N PRO A 81 5.19 8.74 5.04
CA PRO A 81 4.90 9.54 3.84
C PRO A 81 3.58 9.17 3.12
N TYR A 82 2.59 8.59 3.81
CA TYR A 82 1.25 8.23 3.30
C TYR A 82 1.32 7.37 2.03
N THR A 83 2.26 6.44 2.00
CA THR A 83 2.44 5.54 0.86
C THR A 83 1.31 4.52 0.82
N ALA A 84 0.68 4.39 -0.34
CA ALA A 84 -0.25 3.31 -0.66
C ALA A 84 0.49 2.14 -1.31
N VAL A 85 0.00 0.92 -1.08
CA VAL A 85 0.43 -0.31 -1.76
C VAL A 85 -0.78 -1.00 -2.36
N PHE A 86 -0.57 -1.68 -3.47
CA PHE A 86 -1.55 -2.54 -4.11
C PHE A 86 -1.31 -3.98 -3.66
N VAL A 87 -2.38 -4.70 -3.32
CA VAL A 87 -2.32 -6.10 -2.90
C VAL A 87 -2.52 -7.00 -4.11
N ASP A 88 -1.50 -7.77 -4.42
CA ASP A 88 -1.51 -8.85 -5.41
C ASP A 88 -1.60 -10.23 -4.73
N GLU A 89 -1.53 -11.31 -5.51
CA GLU A 89 -1.57 -12.68 -5.01
C GLU A 89 -0.44 -12.98 -4.01
N SER A 90 0.73 -12.37 -4.17
CA SER A 90 1.90 -12.61 -3.30
C SER A 90 1.78 -11.94 -1.92
N THR A 91 0.93 -10.93 -1.83
CA THR A 91 0.71 -10.07 -0.67
C THR A 91 -0.71 -10.19 -0.08
N ALA A 92 -1.52 -11.12 -0.59
CA ALA A 92 -2.82 -11.47 0.00
C ALA A 92 -2.65 -12.28 1.30
N GLY A 93 -3.64 -12.21 2.20
CA GLY A 93 -3.69 -12.97 3.46
C GLY A 93 -2.83 -12.39 4.59
N MET A 94 -2.23 -11.22 4.42
CA MET A 94 -1.49 -10.55 5.50
C MET A 94 -2.45 -9.85 6.47
N VAL A 95 -2.15 -9.89 7.76
CA VAL A 95 -2.82 -9.06 8.76
C VAL A 95 -2.43 -7.60 8.52
N VAL A 96 -3.43 -6.74 8.41
CA VAL A 96 -3.26 -5.30 8.27
C VAL A 96 -3.55 -4.63 9.60
N SER A 97 -2.55 -4.00 10.21
CA SER A 97 -2.73 -3.33 11.51
C SER A 97 -3.47 -2.00 11.40
N SER A 98 -3.93 -1.47 12.53
CA SER A 98 -4.62 -0.17 12.62
C SER A 98 -3.75 1.05 12.24
N ASN A 99 -2.48 0.85 11.91
CA ASN A 99 -1.63 1.88 11.30
C ASN A 99 -1.95 2.14 9.83
N PHE A 100 -2.89 1.38 9.28
CA PHE A 100 -3.27 1.42 7.87
C PHE A 100 -4.78 1.52 7.70
N VAL A 101 -5.17 1.97 6.51
CA VAL A 101 -6.52 1.84 5.98
C VAL A 101 -6.50 0.85 4.83
N ILE A 102 -7.49 -0.04 4.82
CA ILE A 102 -7.78 -0.96 3.73
C ILE A 102 -8.89 -0.33 2.90
N ILE A 103 -8.69 -0.25 1.57
CA ILE A 103 -9.64 0.30 0.62
C ILE A 103 -9.94 -0.77 -0.43
N ARG A 104 -11.19 -1.22 -0.50
CA ARG A 104 -11.72 -2.18 -1.48
C ARG A 104 -12.61 -1.45 -2.46
N ALA A 105 -12.07 -1.14 -3.62
CA ALA A 105 -12.80 -0.39 -4.63
C ALA A 105 -13.82 -1.25 -5.38
N ASP A 106 -14.97 -0.66 -5.72
CA ASP A 106 -15.89 -1.25 -6.69
C ASP A 106 -15.29 -1.09 -8.09
N ARG A 107 -14.86 -2.20 -8.68
CA ARG A 107 -14.22 -2.24 -9.99
C ARG A 107 -15.12 -1.74 -11.16
N ASN A 108 -16.43 -1.63 -10.94
CA ASN A 108 -17.34 -1.07 -11.93
C ASN A 108 -17.25 0.46 -12.05
N GLU A 109 -16.72 1.12 -10.99
CA GLU A 109 -16.59 2.58 -10.92
C GLU A 109 -15.13 3.03 -10.82
N LEU A 110 -14.31 2.29 -10.04
CA LEU A 110 -12.96 2.67 -9.67
C LEU A 110 -12.02 1.46 -9.71
N LEU A 111 -11.05 1.46 -10.65
CA LEU A 111 -10.04 0.41 -10.69
C LEU A 111 -9.06 0.56 -9.52
N PRO A 112 -8.80 -0.50 -8.73
CA PRO A 112 -7.87 -0.46 -7.62
C PRO A 112 -6.45 -0.05 -8.05
N GLU A 113 -6.02 -0.47 -9.23
CA GLU A 113 -4.70 -0.15 -9.82
C GLU A 113 -4.58 1.35 -10.14
N TYR A 114 -5.67 1.98 -10.59
CA TYR A 114 -5.75 3.43 -10.79
C TYR A 114 -5.76 4.16 -9.43
N LEU A 115 -6.56 3.68 -8.47
CA LEU A 115 -6.60 4.24 -7.12
C LEU A 115 -5.22 4.20 -6.45
N PHE A 116 -4.51 3.08 -6.58
CA PHE A 116 -3.14 2.92 -6.09
C PHE A 116 -2.20 3.98 -6.67
N TRP A 117 -2.22 4.19 -8.00
CA TRP A 117 -1.46 5.25 -8.64
C TRP A 117 -1.85 6.63 -8.10
N LEU A 118 -3.15 6.92 -8.05
CA LEU A 118 -3.68 8.23 -7.66
C LEU A 118 -3.26 8.62 -6.24
N LEU A 119 -3.40 7.69 -5.27
CA LEU A 119 -3.03 7.92 -3.87
C LEU A 119 -1.52 8.14 -3.67
N ASN A 120 -0.69 7.63 -4.58
CA ASN A 120 0.76 7.84 -4.56
C ASN A 120 1.22 9.11 -5.29
N THR A 121 0.33 9.84 -5.97
CA THR A 121 0.70 11.10 -6.62
C THR A 121 1.12 12.16 -5.60
N PRO A 122 2.12 13.02 -5.93
CA PRO A 122 2.56 14.09 -5.04
C PRO A 122 1.41 15.04 -4.62
N LYS A 123 0.47 15.30 -5.53
CA LYS A 123 -0.69 16.15 -5.27
C LYS A 123 -1.58 15.57 -4.18
N VAL A 124 -1.91 14.28 -4.26
CA VAL A 124 -2.77 13.62 -3.27
C VAL A 124 -2.03 13.48 -1.93
N LYS A 125 -0.77 13.06 -1.93
CA LYS A 125 0.04 12.98 -0.70
C LYS A 125 0.14 14.33 0.01
N ARG A 126 0.29 15.43 -0.73
CA ARG A 126 0.30 16.78 -0.16
C ARG A 126 -1.05 17.13 0.48
N SER A 127 -2.17 16.87 -0.22
CA SER A 127 -3.51 17.10 0.33
C SER A 127 -3.76 16.29 1.61
N ILE A 128 -3.32 15.04 1.65
CA ILE A 128 -3.39 14.20 2.85
C ILE A 128 -2.56 14.82 3.99
N TYR A 129 -1.34 15.24 3.71
CA TYR A 129 -0.45 15.87 4.69
C TYR A 129 -1.02 17.16 5.28
N GLU A 130 -1.56 18.06 4.43
CA GLU A 130 -2.17 19.32 4.85
C GLU A 130 -3.36 19.09 5.80
N ASN A 131 -4.18 18.06 5.50
CA ASN A 131 -5.30 17.67 6.37
C ASN A 131 -4.83 16.98 7.68
N ALA A 132 -3.70 16.27 7.64
CA ALA A 132 -3.11 15.65 8.83
C ALA A 132 -2.58 16.68 9.82
N THR A 133 -1.88 17.69 9.32
CA THR A 133 -1.27 18.75 10.14
C THR A 133 -2.29 19.71 10.74
N GLY A 134 -3.47 19.84 10.12
CA GLY A 134 -4.59 20.60 10.67
C GLY A 134 -5.28 19.95 11.88
N ASN A 135 -5.00 18.68 12.17
CA ASN A 135 -5.49 17.97 13.34
C ASN A 135 -4.44 17.97 14.45
N MET A 136 -4.79 18.43 15.66
CA MET A 136 -3.89 18.54 16.83
C MET A 136 -3.13 17.24 17.18
N LEU A 137 -3.52 16.09 16.63
CA LEU A 137 -2.90 14.78 16.89
C LEU A 137 -2.06 14.24 15.72
N GLY A 138 -1.96 14.95 14.59
CA GLY A 138 -1.15 14.52 13.43
C GLY A 138 -1.55 13.17 12.80
N ALA A 139 -2.62 12.53 13.29
CA ALA A 139 -3.06 11.21 12.86
C ALA A 139 -4.33 11.32 12.01
N ILE A 140 -4.27 10.76 10.81
CA ILE A 140 -5.44 10.61 9.93
C ILE A 140 -6.20 9.35 10.33
N LYS A 141 -7.53 9.44 10.34
CA LYS A 141 -8.41 8.30 10.61
C LYS A 141 -8.96 7.73 9.28
N ALA A 142 -9.39 6.47 9.30
CA ALA A 142 -10.04 5.85 8.13
C ALA A 142 -11.24 6.66 7.60
N LYS A 143 -12.01 7.31 8.49
CA LYS A 143 -13.13 8.19 8.13
C LYS A 143 -12.72 9.35 7.20
N TYR A 144 -11.49 9.84 7.30
CA TYR A 144 -10.98 10.85 6.37
C TYR A 144 -10.99 10.33 4.94
N PHE A 145 -10.51 9.10 4.73
CA PHE A 145 -10.46 8.50 3.40
C PHE A 145 -11.85 8.21 2.84
N SER A 146 -12.84 7.86 3.67
CA SER A 146 -14.23 7.71 3.18
C SER A 146 -14.79 9.02 2.63
N GLY A 147 -14.43 10.16 3.23
CA GLY A 147 -14.85 11.48 2.76
C GLY A 147 -13.91 12.10 1.71
N PHE A 148 -12.82 11.42 1.35
CA PHE A 148 -11.82 11.96 0.44
C PHE A 148 -12.37 12.05 -0.98
N GLU A 149 -12.41 13.25 -1.54
CA GLU A 149 -12.87 13.48 -2.91
C GLU A 149 -11.74 13.26 -3.89
N LEU A 150 -12.01 12.46 -4.92
CA LEU A 150 -11.04 12.14 -5.96
C LEU A 150 -11.66 12.24 -7.35
N PRO A 151 -10.84 12.61 -8.36
CA PRO A 151 -11.29 12.64 -9.73
C PRO A 151 -11.40 11.22 -10.25
N VAL A 152 -12.60 10.80 -10.68
CA VAL A 152 -12.83 9.53 -11.33
C VAL A 152 -12.95 9.74 -12.82
N LEU A 153 -12.03 9.12 -13.56
CA LEU A 153 -11.99 9.10 -15.00
C LEU A 153 -12.86 7.93 -15.54
N PRO A 154 -13.25 7.94 -16.81
CA PRO A 154 -13.83 6.75 -17.45
C PRO A 154 -12.90 5.53 -17.30
N LEU A 155 -13.46 4.34 -17.08
CA LEU A 155 -12.70 3.11 -16.80
C LEU A 155 -11.58 2.83 -17.82
N ALA A 156 -11.83 3.09 -19.11
CA ALA A 156 -10.80 2.91 -20.13
C ALA A 156 -9.56 3.81 -19.91
N LYS A 157 -9.75 5.04 -19.37
CA LYS A 157 -8.63 5.92 -19.04
C LYS A 157 -7.97 5.52 -17.73
N GLN A 158 -8.75 5.05 -16.76
CA GLN A 158 -8.19 4.49 -15.53
C GLN A 158 -7.27 3.32 -15.86
N GLN A 159 -7.71 2.41 -16.76
CA GLN A 159 -6.91 1.26 -17.20
C GLN A 159 -5.61 1.72 -17.88
N GLN A 160 -5.67 2.66 -18.81
CA GLN A 160 -4.46 3.19 -19.47
C GLN A 160 -3.44 3.75 -18.47
N ILE A 161 -3.90 4.51 -17.47
CA ILE A 161 -3.03 5.06 -16.42
C ILE A 161 -2.45 3.93 -15.56
N ALA A 162 -3.28 2.98 -15.17
CA ALA A 162 -2.86 1.81 -14.37
C ALA A 162 -1.78 1.00 -15.09
N ASP A 163 -1.96 0.72 -16.38
CA ASP A 163 -1.01 -0.04 -17.19
C ASP A 163 0.34 0.68 -17.33
N ILE A 164 0.31 1.99 -17.63
CA ILE A 164 1.53 2.80 -17.72
C ILE A 164 2.24 2.83 -16.37
N ASN A 165 1.50 3.03 -15.26
CA ASN A 165 2.08 3.03 -13.93
C ASN A 165 2.71 1.68 -13.56
N ALA A 166 2.05 0.57 -13.88
CA ALA A 166 2.56 -0.78 -13.64
C ALA A 166 3.88 -1.04 -14.40
N LEU A 167 3.94 -0.62 -15.67
CA LEU A 167 5.16 -0.71 -16.48
C LEU A 167 6.29 0.15 -15.90
N ALA A 168 6.02 1.40 -15.52
CA ALA A 168 7.00 2.30 -14.93
C ALA A 168 7.55 1.77 -13.60
N LEU A 169 6.70 1.21 -12.74
CA LEU A 169 7.14 0.59 -11.48
C LEU A 169 7.99 -0.66 -11.71
N LYS A 170 7.62 -1.49 -12.70
CA LYS A 170 8.39 -2.67 -13.08
C LYS A 170 9.77 -2.29 -13.62
N GLU A 171 9.83 -1.32 -14.53
CA GLU A 171 11.08 -0.79 -15.08
C GLU A 171 11.98 -0.24 -13.97
N ALA A 172 11.46 0.63 -13.10
CA ALA A 172 12.20 1.20 -11.99
C ALA A 172 12.73 0.13 -11.02
N LYS A 173 11.99 -0.97 -10.79
CA LYS A 173 12.45 -2.11 -9.98
C LYS A 173 13.59 -2.85 -10.66
N LEU A 174 13.49 -3.12 -11.97
CA LEU A 174 14.53 -3.81 -12.73
C LEU A 174 15.83 -3.01 -12.78
N LEU A 175 15.74 -1.70 -12.98
CA LEU A 175 16.91 -0.81 -12.97
C LEU A 175 17.63 -0.79 -11.62
N ARG A 176 16.88 -0.76 -10.50
CA ARG A 176 17.47 -0.85 -9.15
C ARG A 176 18.16 -2.19 -8.93
N ASN A 177 17.49 -3.29 -9.26
CA ASN A 177 18.08 -4.63 -9.13
C ASN A 177 19.38 -4.75 -9.96
N LEU A 178 19.39 -4.20 -11.18
CA LEU A 178 20.56 -4.18 -12.03
C LEU A 178 21.70 -3.36 -11.40
N ALA A 179 21.40 -2.20 -10.83
CA ALA A 179 22.39 -1.37 -10.15
C ALA A 179 23.02 -2.12 -8.97
N GLU A 180 22.19 -2.71 -8.09
CA GLU A 180 22.66 -3.49 -6.94
C GLU A 180 23.52 -4.70 -7.36
N GLN A 181 23.12 -5.41 -8.43
CA GLN A 181 23.91 -6.54 -8.94
C GLN A 181 25.27 -6.09 -9.49
N LYS A 182 25.32 -4.95 -10.18
CA LYS A 182 26.58 -4.38 -10.67
C LYS A 182 27.50 -3.96 -9.53
N GLU A 183 26.98 -3.32 -8.49
CA GLU A 183 27.76 -2.95 -7.32
C GLU A 183 28.38 -4.18 -6.65
N ARG A 184 27.58 -5.25 -6.43
CA ARG A 184 28.09 -6.52 -5.88
C ARG A 184 29.16 -7.15 -6.78
N TYR A 185 28.93 -7.15 -8.09
CA TYR A 185 29.88 -7.68 -9.06
C TYR A 185 31.23 -6.95 -9.00
N TYR A 186 31.19 -5.60 -9.01
CA TYR A 186 32.45 -4.83 -8.96
C TYR A 186 33.16 -4.99 -7.62
N SER A 187 32.44 -5.01 -6.50
CA SER A 187 33.02 -5.30 -5.19
C SER A 187 33.72 -6.65 -5.18
N PHE A 188 33.05 -7.68 -5.70
CA PHE A 188 33.65 -9.01 -5.81
C PHE A 188 34.93 -9.03 -6.69
N MET A 189 34.94 -8.33 -7.82
CA MET A 189 36.09 -8.22 -8.69
C MET A 189 37.27 -7.52 -8.00
N ILE A 190 37.01 -6.43 -7.27
CA ILE A 190 38.03 -5.70 -6.51
C ILE A 190 38.62 -6.60 -5.41
N ASP A 191 37.79 -7.29 -4.64
CA ASP A 191 38.24 -8.22 -3.59
C ASP A 191 39.09 -9.34 -4.14
N ARG A 192 38.79 -9.83 -5.34
CA ARG A 192 39.59 -10.87 -6.03
C ARG A 192 40.95 -10.35 -6.44
N ILE A 193 41.06 -9.11 -6.93
CA ILE A 193 42.32 -8.48 -7.31
C ILE A 193 43.19 -8.24 -6.08
N GLN A 194 42.63 -7.87 -4.95
CA GLN A 194 43.37 -7.62 -3.69
C GLN A 194 43.96 -8.90 -3.07
N LYS A 195 43.37 -10.07 -3.37
CA LYS A 195 43.81 -11.38 -2.81
C LYS A 195 44.83 -12.12 -3.68
N ASN A 196 45.08 -11.66 -4.87
CA ASN A 196 46.10 -12.18 -5.78
C ASN A 196 47.33 -11.27 -5.77
#